data_9a80bc51a232b3af55722716c8c9f053
#
_entry.id   9a80bc51a232b3af55722716c8c9f053
#
_cell.length_a   1.000
_cell.length_b   1.000
_cell.length_c   1.000
_cell.angle_alpha   90.00
_cell.angle_beta   90.00
_cell.angle_gamma   90.00
#
_symmetry.space_group_name_H-M   'P 1'
#
loop_
_entity.id
_entity.type
_entity.pdbx_description
1 polymer ?
#
loop_
_entity_poly.entity_id
_entity_poly.type
_entity_poly.pdbx_seq_one_letter_code
_entity_poly.pdbx_strand_id
1 'polypeptide(L)'
;MAGLTYRDAGVDIDAGERLVQRIKPLAQATHTEHVLGALGGFAGLCSLPEGIEDPVLVSGTDGVGTKLKLAFELQQHDTVGIDLVAMCVNDIITVGAQPLFFLDYFATSKLEVDQAEAVVRGIAEGCRQAGCALLGGETAELPGFYTPGEYDLAGFAVGVVGRKSILDGKAVRAADAVIGLPSSGLHSNGYSLARRVLIDSDDPLPLSGSLGDSSLGEALLQPTRIYADAAKLALQHEVRAMCHITGGGLVEN
;
A
#
# COMPACT_ATOMS: atom_id res chain seq x y z
N MET A 1 11.81 -4.64 -45.34
CA MET A 1 12.09 -5.02 -43.95
C MET A 1 10.87 -4.60 -43.16
N ALA A 2 10.17 -5.51 -42.51
CA ALA A 2 9.15 -5.13 -41.54
C ALA A 2 9.84 -4.32 -40.44
N GLY A 3 9.32 -3.14 -40.12
CA GLY A 3 9.88 -2.29 -39.05
C GLY A 3 9.77 -3.01 -37.71
N LEU A 4 10.74 -2.77 -36.80
CA LEU A 4 10.67 -3.21 -35.41
C LEU A 4 9.45 -2.58 -34.75
N THR A 5 8.73 -3.37 -33.95
CA THR A 5 7.55 -2.93 -33.20
C THR A 5 7.91 -2.81 -31.71
N TYR A 6 7.05 -2.15 -30.92
CA TYR A 6 7.18 -2.12 -29.45
C TYR A 6 7.14 -3.53 -28.85
N ARG A 7 6.34 -4.45 -29.41
CA ARG A 7 6.28 -5.85 -28.99
C ARG A 7 7.61 -6.57 -29.20
N ASP A 8 8.31 -6.28 -30.32
CA ASP A 8 9.66 -6.82 -30.57
C ASP A 8 10.71 -6.29 -29.59
N ALA A 9 10.44 -5.11 -28.99
CA ALA A 9 11.25 -4.50 -27.95
C ALA A 9 10.85 -4.95 -26.52
N GLY A 10 9.83 -5.83 -26.39
CA GLY A 10 9.39 -6.39 -25.11
C GLY A 10 8.27 -5.62 -24.42
N VAL A 11 7.62 -4.63 -25.08
CA VAL A 11 6.49 -3.86 -24.54
C VAL A 11 5.20 -4.24 -25.28
N ASP A 12 4.20 -4.77 -24.54
CA ASP A 12 2.90 -5.17 -25.09
C ASP A 12 1.81 -4.15 -24.76
N ILE A 13 1.59 -3.17 -25.68
CA ILE A 13 0.57 -2.13 -25.54
C ILE A 13 -0.83 -2.73 -25.34
N ASP A 14 -1.16 -3.82 -26.05
CA ASP A 14 -2.48 -4.46 -25.94
C ASP A 14 -2.67 -5.09 -24.54
N ALA A 15 -1.60 -5.57 -23.89
CA ALA A 15 -1.64 -6.06 -22.51
C ALA A 15 -1.94 -4.91 -21.53
N GLY A 16 -1.32 -3.75 -21.73
CA GLY A 16 -1.59 -2.54 -20.94
C GLY A 16 -3.06 -2.10 -21.06
N GLU A 17 -3.61 -2.05 -22.28
CA GLU A 17 -5.01 -1.71 -22.50
C GLU A 17 -5.97 -2.71 -21.83
N ARG A 18 -5.69 -4.01 -21.94
CA ARG A 18 -6.48 -5.05 -21.24
C ARG A 18 -6.43 -4.89 -19.74
N LEU A 19 -5.27 -4.60 -19.17
CA LEU A 19 -5.14 -4.35 -17.72
C LEU A 19 -6.00 -3.17 -17.31
N VAL A 20 -5.88 -2.01 -17.98
CA VAL A 20 -6.66 -0.81 -17.66
C VAL A 20 -8.16 -1.10 -17.67
N GLN A 21 -8.65 -1.87 -18.64
CA GLN A 21 -10.06 -2.24 -18.68
C GLN A 21 -10.50 -3.10 -17.50
N ARG A 22 -9.63 -4.01 -17.03
CA ARG A 22 -9.92 -4.92 -15.91
C ARG A 22 -9.85 -4.20 -14.56
N ILE A 23 -8.91 -3.27 -14.37
CA ILE A 23 -8.73 -2.57 -13.09
C ILE A 23 -9.68 -1.37 -12.91
N LYS A 24 -10.20 -0.81 -14.00
CA LYS A 24 -11.12 0.34 -13.96
C LYS A 24 -12.30 0.14 -13.00
N PRO A 25 -13.06 -0.97 -13.03
CA PRO A 25 -14.15 -1.19 -12.08
C PRO A 25 -13.67 -1.35 -10.64
N LEU A 26 -12.45 -1.90 -10.42
CA LEU A 26 -11.86 -2.03 -9.09
C LEU A 26 -11.57 -0.65 -8.48
N ALA A 27 -10.93 0.24 -9.25
CA ALA A 27 -10.67 1.60 -8.82
C ALA A 27 -11.97 2.39 -8.60
N GLN A 28 -12.93 2.29 -9.52
CA GLN A 28 -14.23 2.97 -9.39
C GLN A 28 -15.00 2.55 -8.13
N ALA A 29 -14.89 1.31 -7.71
CA ALA A 29 -15.54 0.82 -6.48
C ALA A 29 -14.98 1.46 -5.19
N THR A 30 -13.82 2.12 -5.25
CA THR A 30 -13.22 2.86 -4.14
C THR A 30 -13.58 4.34 -4.14
N HIS A 31 -14.17 4.87 -5.23
CA HIS A 31 -14.41 6.29 -5.38
C HIS A 31 -15.34 6.82 -4.29
N THR A 32 -14.93 7.92 -3.69
CA THR A 32 -15.73 8.70 -2.75
C THR A 32 -16.42 9.86 -3.48
N GLU A 33 -17.32 10.58 -2.80
CA GLU A 33 -17.97 11.78 -3.32
C GLU A 33 -16.99 12.89 -3.73
N HIS A 34 -15.73 12.82 -3.28
CA HIS A 34 -14.69 13.80 -3.56
C HIS A 34 -13.99 13.56 -4.91
N VAL A 35 -14.16 12.39 -5.54
CA VAL A 35 -13.55 12.10 -6.84
C VAL A 35 -14.31 12.77 -7.96
N LEU A 36 -13.62 13.63 -8.72
CA LEU A 36 -14.18 14.38 -9.84
C LEU A 36 -13.69 13.78 -11.16
N GLY A 37 -14.49 12.93 -11.77
CA GLY A 37 -14.15 12.31 -13.05
C GLY A 37 -14.04 10.79 -12.99
N ALA A 38 -13.52 10.20 -14.07
CA ALA A 38 -13.35 8.75 -14.22
C ALA A 38 -11.88 8.39 -14.42
N LEU A 39 -11.49 7.17 -14.06
CA LEU A 39 -10.17 6.61 -14.37
C LEU A 39 -9.94 6.57 -15.90
N GLY A 40 -8.77 6.98 -16.36
CA GLY A 40 -8.33 6.95 -17.76
C GLY A 40 -8.03 8.33 -18.36
N GLY A 41 -8.12 9.41 -17.59
CA GLY A 41 -7.56 10.72 -17.95
C GLY A 41 -6.07 10.81 -17.60
N PHE A 42 -5.39 11.88 -18.05
CA PHE A 42 -3.99 12.14 -17.71
C PHE A 42 -3.78 12.53 -16.23
N ALA A 43 -4.84 12.94 -15.55
CA ALA A 43 -4.78 13.32 -14.14
C ALA A 43 -6.06 12.91 -13.41
N GLY A 44 -5.92 12.47 -12.17
CA GLY A 44 -7.03 12.29 -11.24
C GLY A 44 -7.40 13.61 -10.57
N LEU A 45 -8.69 13.87 -10.38
CA LEU A 45 -9.20 15.06 -9.71
C LEU A 45 -9.93 14.65 -8.44
N CYS A 46 -9.57 15.30 -7.33
CA CYS A 46 -10.22 15.10 -6.04
C CYS A 46 -10.47 16.45 -5.37
N SER A 47 -11.71 16.68 -4.95
CA SER A 47 -12.05 17.86 -4.15
C SER A 47 -11.69 17.65 -2.67
N LEU A 48 -11.43 18.73 -1.97
CA LEU A 48 -11.26 18.66 -0.53
C LEU A 48 -12.64 18.52 0.15
N PRO A 49 -12.75 17.76 1.26
CA PRO A 49 -13.95 17.72 2.07
C PRO A 49 -14.32 19.11 2.60
N GLU A 50 -15.61 19.38 2.66
CA GLU A 50 -16.11 20.62 3.28
C GLU A 50 -15.94 20.60 4.82
N GLY A 51 -15.89 21.78 5.43
CA GLY A 51 -15.86 21.94 6.89
C GLY A 51 -14.50 21.78 7.55
N ILE A 52 -13.42 21.52 6.80
CA ILE A 52 -12.06 21.52 7.33
C ILE A 52 -11.52 22.95 7.35
N GLU A 53 -11.34 23.53 8.56
CA GLU A 53 -10.79 24.87 8.72
C GLU A 53 -9.28 24.87 8.39
N ASP A 54 -8.85 25.76 7.50
CA ASP A 54 -7.46 25.91 7.06
C ASP A 54 -6.83 24.55 6.69
N PRO A 55 -7.30 23.88 5.61
CA PRO A 55 -6.91 22.53 5.27
C PRO A 55 -5.44 22.45 4.87
N VAL A 56 -4.75 21.45 5.40
CA VAL A 56 -3.36 21.11 5.07
C VAL A 56 -3.34 19.73 4.43
N LEU A 57 -2.75 19.62 3.22
CA LEU A 57 -2.53 18.32 2.59
C LEU A 57 -1.37 17.60 3.27
N VAL A 58 -1.56 16.32 3.50
CA VAL A 58 -0.55 15.41 4.05
C VAL A 58 -0.28 14.32 3.01
N SER A 59 0.96 14.03 2.74
CA SER A 59 1.31 12.95 1.81
C SER A 59 2.41 12.07 2.37
N GLY A 60 2.35 10.78 2.03
CA GLY A 60 3.36 9.79 2.33
C GLY A 60 3.54 8.86 1.12
N THR A 61 4.73 8.32 0.98
CA THR A 61 5.05 7.32 -0.05
C THR A 61 5.86 6.19 0.58
N ASP A 62 5.52 4.97 0.19
CA ASP A 62 6.23 3.77 0.62
C ASP A 62 6.08 2.66 -0.41
N GLY A 63 6.82 1.57 -0.23
CA GLY A 63 6.72 0.34 -0.99
C GLY A 63 6.34 -0.85 -0.13
N VAL A 64 6.31 -2.04 -0.72
CA VAL A 64 6.11 -3.31 0.01
C VAL A 64 7.44 -3.93 0.44
N GLY A 65 8.49 -3.66 -0.32
CA GLY A 65 9.81 -4.19 -0.05
C GLY A 65 9.94 -5.70 -0.30
N THR A 66 10.85 -6.36 0.42
CA THR A 66 11.22 -7.76 0.15
C THR A 66 10.17 -8.80 0.53
N LYS A 67 9.03 -8.40 1.11
CA LYS A 67 7.83 -9.24 1.23
C LYS A 67 7.33 -9.71 -0.15
N LEU A 68 7.54 -8.90 -1.21
CA LEU A 68 7.20 -9.26 -2.59
C LEU A 68 7.85 -10.58 -3.04
N LYS A 69 9.04 -10.91 -2.55
CA LYS A 69 9.70 -12.20 -2.88
C LYS A 69 8.86 -13.40 -2.47
N LEU A 70 8.13 -13.29 -1.35
CA LEU A 70 7.20 -14.35 -0.90
C LEU A 70 5.96 -14.42 -1.79
N ALA A 71 5.45 -13.27 -2.22
CA ALA A 71 4.32 -13.22 -3.16
C ALA A 71 4.67 -13.91 -4.49
N PHE A 72 5.91 -13.71 -4.98
CA PHE A 72 6.40 -14.40 -6.20
C PHE A 72 6.53 -15.89 -5.98
N GLU A 73 7.11 -16.33 -4.87
CA GLU A 73 7.33 -17.74 -4.57
C GLU A 73 6.01 -18.50 -4.35
N LEU A 74 5.06 -17.88 -3.67
CA LEU A 74 3.75 -18.47 -3.36
C LEU A 74 2.71 -18.21 -4.46
N GLN A 75 3.01 -17.40 -5.46
CA GLN A 75 2.10 -16.97 -6.52
C GLN A 75 0.79 -16.36 -5.96
N GLN A 76 0.92 -15.58 -4.87
CA GLN A 76 -0.17 -14.87 -4.21
C GLN A 76 0.10 -13.37 -4.25
N HIS A 77 -0.68 -12.64 -5.04
CA HIS A 77 -0.42 -11.24 -5.37
C HIS A 77 -1.47 -10.25 -4.87
N ASP A 78 -2.62 -10.73 -4.42
CA ASP A 78 -3.75 -9.90 -3.98
C ASP A 78 -3.58 -9.32 -2.57
N THR A 79 -2.71 -9.89 -1.74
CA THR A 79 -2.45 -9.38 -0.37
C THR A 79 -1.49 -8.20 -0.35
N VAL A 80 -0.46 -8.21 -1.20
CA VAL A 80 0.60 -7.20 -1.18
C VAL A 80 0.13 -5.80 -1.60
N GLY A 81 -0.97 -5.72 -2.34
CA GLY A 81 -1.63 -4.44 -2.63
C GLY A 81 -2.22 -3.79 -1.37
N ILE A 82 -2.76 -4.60 -0.44
CA ILE A 82 -3.21 -4.10 0.87
C ILE A 82 -2.02 -3.60 1.69
N ASP A 83 -0.90 -4.33 1.67
CA ASP A 83 0.35 -3.90 2.32
C ASP A 83 0.79 -2.53 1.82
N LEU A 84 0.79 -2.32 0.50
CA LEU A 84 1.20 -1.06 -0.11
C LEU A 84 0.37 0.12 0.40
N VAL A 85 -0.96 -0.03 0.39
CA VAL A 85 -1.86 1.02 0.90
C VAL A 85 -1.65 1.24 2.39
N ALA A 86 -1.54 0.15 3.17
CA ALA A 86 -1.38 0.22 4.61
C ALA A 86 -0.10 0.97 5.02
N MET A 87 1.03 0.69 4.36
CA MET A 87 2.30 1.35 4.66
C MET A 87 2.21 2.87 4.48
N CYS A 88 1.61 3.32 3.37
CA CYS A 88 1.45 4.74 3.10
C CYS A 88 0.38 5.42 3.97
N VAL A 89 -0.79 4.76 4.14
CA VAL A 89 -1.91 5.35 4.88
C VAL A 89 -1.64 5.40 6.38
N ASN A 90 -1.04 4.34 6.94
CA ASN A 90 -0.72 4.32 8.36
C ASN A 90 0.27 5.42 8.75
N ASP A 91 1.12 5.87 7.83
CA ASP A 91 2.00 7.01 8.08
C ASP A 91 1.23 8.33 8.14
N ILE A 92 0.39 8.63 7.14
CA ILE A 92 -0.29 9.92 7.08
C ILE A 92 -1.34 10.10 8.19
N ILE A 93 -1.96 9.02 8.68
CA ILE A 93 -2.92 9.13 9.79
C ILE A 93 -2.28 9.46 11.12
N THR A 94 -0.96 9.25 11.30
CA THR A 94 -0.26 9.56 12.55
C THR A 94 -0.29 11.05 12.89
N VAL A 95 -0.36 11.91 11.90
CA VAL A 95 -0.49 13.37 12.09
C VAL A 95 -1.96 13.83 12.16
N GLY A 96 -2.92 12.90 12.24
CA GLY A 96 -4.34 13.19 12.30
C GLY A 96 -5.01 13.43 10.95
N ALA A 97 -4.34 13.09 9.84
CA ALA A 97 -4.91 13.29 8.50
C ALA A 97 -6.00 12.25 8.19
N GLN A 98 -7.06 12.73 7.53
CA GLN A 98 -8.05 11.87 6.87
C GLN A 98 -7.51 11.49 5.49
N PRO A 99 -7.36 10.20 5.14
CA PRO A 99 -7.01 9.77 3.79
C PRO A 99 -8.04 10.25 2.76
N LEU A 100 -7.58 10.75 1.62
CA LEU A 100 -8.43 11.20 0.52
C LEU A 100 -8.32 10.30 -0.69
N PHE A 101 -7.09 10.10 -1.17
CA PHE A 101 -6.84 9.27 -2.32
C PHE A 101 -5.45 8.61 -2.28
N PHE A 102 -5.32 7.60 -3.10
CA PHE A 102 -4.12 6.81 -3.30
C PHE A 102 -3.75 6.76 -4.78
N LEU A 103 -2.47 6.76 -5.06
CA LEU A 103 -1.89 6.49 -6.37
C LEU A 103 -0.89 5.35 -6.24
N ASP A 104 -0.81 4.47 -7.23
CA ASP A 104 0.17 3.39 -7.28
C ASP A 104 1.12 3.51 -8.47
N TYR A 105 2.29 2.94 -8.32
CA TYR A 105 3.23 2.68 -9.40
C TYR A 105 3.57 1.19 -9.39
N PHE A 106 3.19 0.50 -10.46
CA PHE A 106 3.51 -0.89 -10.70
C PHE A 106 4.56 -0.98 -11.81
N ALA A 107 5.75 -1.52 -11.50
CA ALA A 107 6.83 -1.66 -12.46
C ALA A 107 7.25 -3.13 -12.60
N THR A 108 7.33 -3.64 -13.81
CA THR A 108 7.69 -5.03 -14.10
C THR A 108 8.57 -5.13 -15.34
N SER A 109 9.24 -6.28 -15.51
CA SER A 109 9.99 -6.58 -16.74
C SER A 109 9.08 -6.83 -17.93
N LYS A 110 8.01 -7.62 -17.70
CA LYS A 110 6.97 -7.95 -18.68
C LYS A 110 5.62 -8.00 -17.97
N LEU A 111 4.62 -7.37 -18.56
CA LEU A 111 3.30 -7.27 -17.96
C LEU A 111 2.53 -8.60 -18.06
N GLU A 112 2.32 -9.24 -16.93
CA GLU A 112 1.40 -10.36 -16.77
C GLU A 112 0.08 -9.81 -16.19
N VAL A 113 -0.94 -9.72 -17.06
CA VAL A 113 -2.20 -9.02 -16.77
C VAL A 113 -2.91 -9.58 -15.53
N ASP A 114 -2.95 -10.89 -15.36
CA ASP A 114 -3.62 -11.53 -14.22
C ASP A 114 -2.92 -11.23 -12.89
N GLN A 115 -1.59 -11.19 -12.91
CA GLN A 115 -0.77 -10.83 -11.74
C GLN A 115 -0.98 -9.36 -11.36
N ALA A 116 -0.89 -8.46 -12.32
CA ALA A 116 -1.09 -7.03 -12.10
C ALA A 116 -2.51 -6.71 -11.61
N GLU A 117 -3.54 -7.36 -12.21
CA GLU A 117 -4.91 -7.22 -11.72
C GLU A 117 -5.07 -7.69 -10.28
N ALA A 118 -4.45 -8.80 -9.89
CA ALA A 118 -4.50 -9.31 -8.51
C ALA A 118 -3.90 -8.28 -7.54
N VAL A 119 -2.75 -7.68 -7.88
CA VAL A 119 -2.13 -6.61 -7.08
C VAL A 119 -3.07 -5.41 -6.95
N VAL A 120 -3.61 -4.91 -8.07
CA VAL A 120 -4.52 -3.75 -8.05
C VAL A 120 -5.82 -4.05 -7.29
N ARG A 121 -6.30 -5.29 -7.33
CA ARG A 121 -7.42 -5.72 -6.47
C ARG A 121 -7.09 -5.58 -5.00
N GLY A 122 -5.89 -5.97 -4.58
CA GLY A 122 -5.40 -5.76 -3.22
C GLY A 122 -5.28 -4.26 -2.88
N ILE A 123 -4.79 -3.43 -3.80
CA ILE A 123 -4.73 -1.98 -3.61
C ILE A 123 -6.14 -1.39 -3.42
N ALA A 124 -7.09 -1.76 -4.26
CA ALA A 124 -8.47 -1.31 -4.17
C ALA A 124 -9.11 -1.73 -2.82
N GLU A 125 -8.86 -2.96 -2.38
CA GLU A 125 -9.31 -3.42 -1.05
C GLU A 125 -8.68 -2.61 0.08
N GLY A 126 -7.37 -2.35 0.02
CA GLY A 126 -6.68 -1.49 0.98
C GLY A 126 -7.26 -0.07 1.00
N CYS A 127 -7.52 0.53 -0.15
CA CYS A 127 -8.16 1.84 -0.26
C CYS A 127 -9.56 1.85 0.35
N ARG A 128 -10.34 0.79 0.14
CA ARG A 128 -11.67 0.63 0.76
C ARG A 128 -11.59 0.59 2.28
N GLN A 129 -10.63 -0.17 2.84
CA GLN A 129 -10.38 -0.23 4.29
C GLN A 129 -9.88 1.11 4.85
N ALA A 130 -9.10 1.85 4.07
CA ALA A 130 -8.60 3.16 4.44
C ALA A 130 -9.63 4.29 4.30
N GLY A 131 -10.75 4.04 3.61
CA GLY A 131 -11.76 5.06 3.30
C GLY A 131 -11.27 6.11 2.30
N CYS A 132 -10.35 5.75 1.40
CA CYS A 132 -9.82 6.64 0.36
C CYS A 132 -10.03 6.05 -1.04
N ALA A 133 -9.95 6.89 -2.06
CA ALA A 133 -10.12 6.48 -3.44
C ALA A 133 -8.79 6.04 -4.09
N LEU A 134 -8.77 4.91 -4.81
CA LEU A 134 -7.72 4.64 -5.78
C LEU A 134 -7.98 5.57 -6.99
N LEU A 135 -7.29 6.71 -7.00
CA LEU A 135 -7.57 7.80 -7.94
C LEU A 135 -6.90 7.58 -9.30
N GLY A 136 -5.81 6.85 -9.33
CA GLY A 136 -5.02 6.57 -10.52
C GLY A 136 -3.74 5.84 -10.16
N GLY A 137 -2.89 5.66 -11.15
CA GLY A 137 -1.59 5.02 -11.01
C GLY A 137 -0.86 4.93 -12.34
N GLU A 138 0.27 4.24 -12.34
CA GLU A 138 1.08 3.99 -13.51
C GLU A 138 1.47 2.51 -13.56
N THR A 139 1.42 1.92 -14.73
CA THR A 139 1.93 0.56 -14.99
C THR A 139 3.05 0.64 -16.01
N ALA A 140 4.28 0.36 -15.57
CA ALA A 140 5.47 0.46 -16.38
C ALA A 140 6.00 -0.94 -16.76
N GLU A 141 6.11 -1.20 -18.06
CA GLU A 141 6.79 -2.37 -18.60
C GLU A 141 8.23 -2.00 -18.98
N LEU A 142 9.20 -2.56 -18.26
CA LEU A 142 10.62 -2.20 -18.31
C LEU A 142 11.47 -3.44 -18.63
N PRO A 143 11.53 -3.87 -19.90
CA PRO A 143 12.25 -5.07 -20.32
C PRO A 143 13.72 -5.07 -19.88
N GLY A 144 14.14 -6.12 -19.17
CA GLY A 144 15.52 -6.27 -18.70
C GLY A 144 15.86 -5.53 -17.41
N PHE A 145 14.93 -4.77 -16.82
CA PHE A 145 15.14 -4.07 -15.54
C PHE A 145 14.83 -4.97 -14.33
N TYR A 146 13.75 -5.74 -14.41
CA TYR A 146 13.36 -6.72 -13.41
C TYR A 146 13.55 -8.14 -13.93
N THR A 147 13.63 -9.11 -13.03
CA THR A 147 13.56 -10.54 -13.39
C THR A 147 12.16 -10.85 -13.96
N PRO A 148 12.04 -11.66 -15.02
CA PRO A 148 10.72 -12.06 -15.51
C PRO A 148 9.83 -12.65 -14.41
N GLY A 149 8.59 -12.17 -14.32
CA GLY A 149 7.63 -12.53 -13.27
C GLY A 149 7.74 -11.73 -11.96
N GLU A 150 8.78 -10.92 -11.81
CA GLU A 150 8.91 -10.00 -10.68
C GLU A 150 8.42 -8.59 -11.03
N TYR A 151 7.96 -7.88 -10.01
CA TYR A 151 7.54 -6.48 -10.09
C TYR A 151 7.95 -5.73 -8.83
N ASP A 152 7.94 -4.42 -8.90
CA ASP A 152 8.07 -3.53 -7.76
C ASP A 152 6.84 -2.64 -7.64
N LEU A 153 6.56 -2.19 -6.42
CA LEU A 153 5.41 -1.39 -6.08
C LEU A 153 5.83 -0.16 -5.28
N ALA A 154 5.32 0.99 -5.69
CA ALA A 154 5.36 2.21 -4.88
C ALA A 154 3.96 2.79 -4.75
N GLY A 155 3.61 3.26 -3.56
CA GLY A 155 2.33 3.87 -3.24
C GLY A 155 2.49 5.32 -2.81
N PHE A 156 1.48 6.12 -3.06
CA PHE A 156 1.40 7.52 -2.67
C PHE A 156 0.02 7.78 -2.08
N ALA A 157 -0.03 7.97 -0.76
CA ALA A 157 -1.24 8.38 -0.08
C ALA A 157 -1.28 9.89 0.07
N VAL A 158 -2.45 10.48 -0.15
CA VAL A 158 -2.71 11.89 0.13
C VAL A 158 -3.92 11.98 1.04
N GLY A 159 -3.77 12.73 2.10
CA GLY A 159 -4.82 13.03 3.06
C GLY A 159 -4.91 14.52 3.37
N VAL A 160 -5.83 14.89 4.23
CA VAL A 160 -6.07 16.26 4.66
C VAL A 160 -6.28 16.33 6.16
N VAL A 161 -5.80 17.40 6.77
CA VAL A 161 -6.03 17.72 8.19
C VAL A 161 -6.21 19.23 8.35
N GLY A 162 -7.05 19.67 9.28
CA GLY A 162 -7.11 21.08 9.65
C GLY A 162 -5.81 21.50 10.36
N ARG A 163 -5.25 22.66 10.02
CA ARG A 163 -3.96 23.12 10.57
C ARG A 163 -3.87 23.04 12.09
N LYS A 164 -4.96 23.39 12.79
CA LYS A 164 -5.02 23.35 14.26
C LYS A 164 -5.15 21.94 14.84
N SER A 165 -5.50 20.94 14.00
CA SER A 165 -5.72 19.56 14.40
C SER A 165 -4.53 18.66 14.11
N ILE A 166 -3.42 19.21 13.61
CA ILE A 166 -2.20 18.45 13.32
C ILE A 166 -1.62 17.91 14.63
N LEU A 167 -1.44 16.58 14.70
CA LEU A 167 -0.73 15.92 15.79
C LEU A 167 0.79 16.00 15.52
N ASP A 168 1.49 16.86 16.24
CA ASP A 168 2.94 17.09 16.10
C ASP A 168 3.74 16.64 17.33
N GLY A 169 3.11 15.96 18.28
CA GLY A 169 3.73 15.43 19.49
C GLY A 169 4.03 16.48 20.58
N LYS A 170 3.93 17.78 20.29
CA LYS A 170 4.27 18.83 21.28
C LYS A 170 3.36 18.86 22.51
N ALA A 171 2.17 18.28 22.39
CA ALA A 171 1.22 18.20 23.49
C ALA A 171 1.48 17.04 24.47
N VAL A 172 2.40 16.13 24.15
CA VAL A 172 2.76 14.95 24.98
C VAL A 172 3.36 15.41 26.31
N ARG A 173 2.93 14.76 27.40
CA ARG A 173 3.33 15.09 28.77
C ARG A 173 3.76 13.84 29.53
N ALA A 174 4.57 14.04 30.55
CA ALA A 174 4.85 12.98 31.51
C ALA A 174 3.55 12.46 32.14
N ALA A 175 3.46 11.15 32.30
CA ALA A 175 2.28 10.40 32.77
C ALA A 175 1.12 10.27 31.75
N ASP A 176 1.31 10.62 30.50
CA ASP A 176 0.35 10.23 29.46
C ASP A 176 0.34 8.70 29.31
N ALA A 177 -0.84 8.14 29.07
CA ALA A 177 -0.98 6.72 28.79
C ALA A 177 -0.53 6.39 27.36
N VAL A 178 0.30 5.37 27.21
CA VAL A 178 0.70 4.83 25.91
C VAL A 178 -0.19 3.62 25.61
N ILE A 179 -0.90 3.68 24.50
CA ILE A 179 -1.82 2.63 24.04
C ILE A 179 -1.24 1.98 22.80
N GLY A 180 -0.99 0.67 22.85
CA GLY A 180 -0.56 -0.12 21.69
C GLY A 180 -1.75 -0.75 20.97
N LEU A 181 -1.81 -0.57 19.66
CA LEU A 181 -2.72 -1.30 18.78
C LEU A 181 -1.99 -2.53 18.22
N PRO A 182 -2.58 -3.75 18.33
CA PRO A 182 -1.89 -4.96 17.90
C PRO A 182 -1.75 -5.02 16.37
N SER A 183 -0.64 -5.60 15.91
CA SER A 183 -0.42 -5.92 14.50
C SER A 183 -1.24 -7.14 14.06
N SER A 184 -1.33 -7.35 12.75
CA SER A 184 -1.87 -8.59 12.15
C SER A 184 -0.78 -9.65 11.91
N GLY A 185 0.48 -9.31 12.08
CA GLY A 185 1.65 -10.14 11.81
C GLY A 185 2.90 -9.26 11.69
N LEU A 186 3.86 -9.67 10.87
CA LEU A 186 5.08 -8.90 10.61
C LEU A 186 4.82 -7.62 9.78
N HIS A 187 3.62 -7.45 9.24
CA HIS A 187 3.25 -6.38 8.32
C HIS A 187 4.11 -6.40 7.04
N SER A 188 4.83 -5.29 6.72
CA SER A 188 5.74 -5.22 5.57
C SER A 188 7.17 -4.82 5.96
N ASN A 189 7.48 -4.74 7.25
CA ASN A 189 8.80 -4.36 7.73
C ASN A 189 9.62 -5.57 8.20
N GLY A 190 10.94 -5.49 8.07
CA GLY A 190 11.86 -6.51 8.56
C GLY A 190 11.93 -7.80 7.73
N TYR A 191 11.33 -7.85 6.54
CA TYR A 191 11.27 -9.07 5.72
C TYR A 191 12.63 -9.55 5.20
N SER A 192 13.59 -8.66 4.99
CA SER A 192 14.95 -9.09 4.63
C SER A 192 15.58 -9.95 5.72
N LEU A 193 15.37 -9.59 7.00
CA LEU A 193 15.84 -10.37 8.13
C LEU A 193 15.01 -11.64 8.34
N ALA A 194 13.66 -11.51 8.31
CA ALA A 194 12.77 -12.65 8.48
C ALA A 194 13.04 -13.76 7.44
N ARG A 195 13.18 -13.39 6.17
CA ARG A 195 13.54 -14.33 5.11
C ARG A 195 14.90 -14.96 5.35
N ARG A 196 15.90 -14.16 5.71
CA ARG A 196 17.25 -14.66 5.99
C ARG A 196 17.28 -15.69 7.12
N VAL A 197 16.45 -15.50 8.16
CA VAL A 197 16.41 -16.39 9.32
C VAL A 197 15.55 -17.63 9.06
N LEU A 198 14.40 -17.47 8.39
CA LEU A 198 13.40 -18.52 8.27
C LEU A 198 13.51 -19.33 6.98
N ILE A 199 13.93 -18.71 5.88
CA ILE A 199 13.86 -19.30 4.53
C ILE A 199 15.25 -19.46 3.91
N ASP A 200 16.07 -18.42 3.93
CA ASP A 200 17.38 -18.38 3.29
C ASP A 200 18.51 -18.84 4.27
N SER A 201 18.16 -19.57 5.33
CA SER A 201 19.09 -20.08 6.36
C SER A 201 19.72 -21.41 5.95
N ASP A 202 20.69 -21.91 6.76
CA ASP A 202 21.30 -23.24 6.56
C ASP A 202 20.32 -24.38 6.89
N ASP A 203 19.25 -24.10 7.65
CA ASP A 203 18.14 -25.02 7.96
C ASP A 203 16.80 -24.31 7.67
N PRO A 204 16.40 -24.24 6.38
CA PRO A 204 15.26 -23.45 5.95
C PRO A 204 13.94 -24.12 6.36
N LEU A 205 13.02 -23.30 6.86
CA LEU A 205 11.64 -23.75 7.10
C LEU A 205 10.84 -23.73 5.79
N PRO A 206 10.13 -24.83 5.47
CA PRO A 206 9.30 -24.83 4.28
C PRO A 206 8.12 -23.87 4.44
N LEU A 207 7.82 -23.09 3.40
CA LEU A 207 6.67 -22.17 3.41
C LEU A 207 5.33 -22.88 3.61
N SER A 208 5.24 -24.16 3.22
CA SER A 208 4.10 -25.03 3.49
C SER A 208 4.08 -25.61 4.91
N GLY A 209 5.12 -25.36 5.72
CA GLY A 209 5.22 -25.85 7.09
C GLY A 209 4.12 -25.25 7.98
N SER A 210 3.57 -26.06 8.88
CA SER A 210 2.50 -25.64 9.79
C SER A 210 3.02 -24.63 10.82
N LEU A 211 2.30 -23.53 10.98
CA LEU A 211 2.50 -22.52 12.02
C LEU A 211 1.15 -22.22 12.71
N GLY A 212 0.84 -22.96 13.77
CA GLY A 212 -0.48 -22.91 14.39
C GLY A 212 -1.58 -23.39 13.42
N ASP A 213 -2.58 -22.55 13.17
CA ASP A 213 -3.72 -22.83 12.30
C ASP A 213 -3.45 -22.49 10.80
N SER A 214 -2.28 -21.98 10.47
CA SER A 214 -1.89 -21.60 9.10
C SER A 214 -0.56 -22.21 8.70
N SER A 215 -0.17 -22.03 7.44
CA SER A 215 1.21 -22.29 6.99
C SER A 215 2.13 -21.11 7.28
N LEU A 216 3.45 -21.34 7.28
CA LEU A 216 4.44 -20.28 7.41
C LEU A 216 4.27 -19.23 6.30
N GLY A 217 4.02 -19.67 5.06
CA GLY A 217 3.80 -18.78 3.93
C GLY A 217 2.58 -17.88 4.11
N GLU A 218 1.44 -18.43 4.54
CA GLU A 218 0.23 -17.65 4.84
C GLU A 218 0.47 -16.65 5.97
N ALA A 219 1.14 -17.06 7.05
CA ALA A 219 1.47 -16.18 8.16
C ALA A 219 2.39 -15.02 7.73
N LEU A 220 3.36 -15.29 6.85
CA LEU A 220 4.26 -14.27 6.31
C LEU A 220 3.59 -13.38 5.26
N LEU A 221 2.57 -13.86 4.53
CA LEU A 221 1.81 -13.04 3.59
C LEU A 221 0.59 -12.34 4.24
N GLN A 222 0.36 -12.54 5.54
CA GLN A 222 -0.72 -11.82 6.24
C GLN A 222 -0.61 -10.32 5.95
N PRO A 223 -1.68 -9.69 5.41
CA PRO A 223 -1.64 -8.26 5.08
C PRO A 223 -1.43 -7.37 6.30
N THR A 224 -0.73 -6.27 6.08
CA THR A 224 -0.59 -5.18 7.04
C THR A 224 -1.96 -4.62 7.41
N ARG A 225 -2.21 -4.48 8.71
CA ARG A 225 -3.45 -3.88 9.21
C ARG A 225 -3.48 -2.39 8.87
N ILE A 226 -4.62 -1.94 8.34
CA ILE A 226 -4.91 -0.52 8.12
C ILE A 226 -5.62 0.01 9.36
N TYR A 227 -5.07 1.06 9.96
CA TYR A 227 -5.57 1.62 11.24
C TYR A 227 -6.41 2.88 11.06
N ALA A 228 -6.88 3.20 9.86
CA ALA A 228 -7.61 4.43 9.57
C ALA A 228 -8.85 4.60 10.46
N ASP A 229 -9.68 3.56 10.62
CA ASP A 229 -10.85 3.60 11.49
C ASP A 229 -10.48 3.75 12.98
N ALA A 230 -9.42 3.07 13.43
CA ALA A 230 -8.95 3.19 14.80
C ALA A 230 -8.40 4.59 15.09
N ALA A 231 -7.65 5.18 14.16
CA ALA A 231 -7.17 6.55 14.25
C ALA A 231 -8.33 7.55 14.26
N LYS A 232 -9.32 7.38 13.37
CA LYS A 232 -10.52 8.21 13.32
C LYS A 232 -11.31 8.16 14.65
N LEU A 233 -11.41 6.97 15.25
CA LEU A 233 -12.04 6.82 16.56
C LEU A 233 -11.21 7.52 17.65
N ALA A 234 -9.89 7.31 17.64
CA ALA A 234 -8.99 7.91 18.63
C ALA A 234 -9.05 9.46 18.60
N LEU A 235 -9.15 10.05 17.40
CA LEU A 235 -9.26 11.52 17.21
C LEU A 235 -10.56 12.12 17.78
N GLN A 236 -11.56 11.31 18.14
CA GLN A 236 -12.74 11.79 18.89
C GLN A 236 -12.45 11.98 20.38
N HIS A 237 -11.25 11.58 20.83
CA HIS A 237 -10.78 11.71 22.20
C HIS A 237 -9.53 12.59 22.27
N GLU A 238 -9.01 12.83 23.47
CA GLU A 238 -7.82 13.63 23.69
C GLU A 238 -6.54 12.83 23.35
N VAL A 239 -6.25 12.66 22.06
CA VAL A 239 -4.99 12.08 21.57
C VAL A 239 -3.97 13.20 21.38
N ARG A 240 -2.73 12.98 21.85
CA ARG A 240 -1.65 13.98 21.80
C ARG A 240 -0.57 13.64 20.78
N ALA A 241 -0.43 12.36 20.45
CA ALA A 241 0.47 11.86 19.42
C ALA A 241 0.02 10.49 18.95
N MET A 242 0.42 10.11 17.76
CA MET A 242 0.36 8.75 17.23
C MET A 242 1.69 8.44 16.58
N CYS A 243 2.09 7.17 16.53
CA CYS A 243 3.22 6.73 15.73
C CYS A 243 2.94 5.39 15.07
N HIS A 244 3.53 5.19 13.90
CA HIS A 244 3.52 3.94 13.17
C HIS A 244 4.84 3.20 13.44
N ILE A 245 4.79 2.06 14.12
CA ILE A 245 6.00 1.31 14.49
C ILE A 245 6.49 0.54 13.26
N THR A 246 7.56 1.04 12.63
CA THR A 246 8.18 0.52 11.42
C THR A 246 9.69 0.30 11.63
N GLY A 247 10.54 0.59 10.65
CA GLY A 247 12.00 0.59 10.81
C GLY A 247 12.43 1.52 11.94
N GLY A 248 13.42 1.10 12.72
CA GLY A 248 13.81 1.80 13.96
C GLY A 248 13.14 1.27 15.23
N GLY A 249 12.00 0.58 15.09
CA GLY A 249 11.29 -0.05 16.21
C GLY A 249 10.62 0.94 17.15
N LEU A 250 10.36 0.49 18.39
CA LEU A 250 9.55 1.25 19.35
C LEU A 250 10.22 2.55 19.85
N VAL A 251 11.54 2.56 19.97
CA VAL A 251 12.26 3.69 20.58
C VAL A 251 12.43 4.85 19.60
N GLU A 252 12.67 4.55 18.34
CA GLU A 252 12.96 5.57 17.33
C GLU A 252 11.69 6.14 16.66
N ASN A 253 10.58 5.38 16.66
CA ASN A 253 9.31 5.84 16.15
C ASN A 253 8.45 6.48 17.26
#